data_2ae57b40c10154b1503c56db4be84245
#
_entry.id   2ae57b40c10154b1503c56db4be84245
#
_cell.length_a   1.000
_cell.length_b   1.000
_cell.length_c   1.000
_cell.angle_alpha   90.00
_cell.angle_beta   90.00
_cell.angle_gamma   90.00
#
_symmetry.space_group_name_H-M   'P 1'
#
loop_
_entity.id
_entity.type
_entity.pdbx_description
1 polymer ?
#
loop_
_entity_poly.entity_id
_entity_poly.type
_entity_poly.pdbx_seq_one_letter_code
_entity_poly.pdbx_strand_id
1 'polypeptide(L)'
;MTATRTTTMQTTATGWVLRIGSTAGIAGALLAMAGNLIHPATPIGDPEGVAATIAGSRIWVPGHLAIVVGLVLMLGGLLALAQSIQGGLPGALARLGAAAAVAGITVGLILVTLDGIAAKQLAEAWATAPPGERAAALRLLLASETFNFALAALFNILFAGVTFILYGLAVAWSRRYPRWLGWVVVVAGIGSVAAGLLQAAVGEPTTLSRVLTIIFPTVITLWLVDMNVLVLRGAASLERAAASQG
;
A
#
# COMPACT_ATOMS: atom_id res chain seq x y z
N MET A 1 -6.00 -24.64 37.58
CA MET A 1 -7.09 -24.22 36.65
C MET A 1 -6.87 -22.90 35.90
N THR A 2 -6.03 -22.00 36.36
CA THR A 2 -5.81 -20.65 35.78
C THR A 2 -5.00 -20.68 34.48
N ALA A 3 -3.97 -21.51 34.34
CA ALA A 3 -3.07 -21.57 33.17
C ALA A 3 -3.79 -22.04 31.90
N THR A 4 -4.68 -23.01 32.01
CA THR A 4 -5.41 -23.59 30.86
C THR A 4 -6.40 -22.57 30.26
N ARG A 5 -7.05 -21.74 31.09
CA ARG A 5 -7.96 -20.69 30.65
C ARG A 5 -7.28 -19.57 29.88
N THR A 6 -6.07 -19.17 30.32
CA THR A 6 -5.27 -18.12 29.67
C THR A 6 -4.79 -18.57 28.29
N THR A 7 -4.37 -19.82 28.15
CA THR A 7 -3.90 -20.39 26.88
C THR A 7 -5.03 -20.47 25.84
N THR A 8 -6.23 -20.88 26.25
CA THR A 8 -7.39 -20.98 25.36
C THR A 8 -7.86 -19.60 24.87
N MET A 9 -7.85 -18.57 25.72
CA MET A 9 -8.20 -17.21 25.33
C MET A 9 -7.19 -16.60 24.36
N GLN A 10 -5.89 -16.85 24.55
CA GLN A 10 -4.84 -16.36 23.63
C GLN A 10 -4.93 -17.02 22.24
N THR A 11 -5.19 -18.31 22.15
CA THR A 11 -5.36 -19.00 20.87
C THR A 11 -6.58 -18.48 20.12
N THR A 12 -7.67 -18.18 20.81
CA THR A 12 -8.90 -17.63 20.19
C THR A 12 -8.66 -16.21 19.67
N ALA A 13 -8.02 -15.33 20.44
CA ALA A 13 -7.72 -13.95 20.02
C ALA A 13 -6.79 -13.93 18.78
N THR A 14 -5.76 -14.77 18.76
CA THR A 14 -4.86 -14.90 17.60
C THR A 14 -5.62 -15.35 16.35
N GLY A 15 -6.56 -16.30 16.48
CA GLY A 15 -7.40 -16.76 15.37
C GLY A 15 -8.23 -15.62 14.75
N TRP A 16 -8.82 -14.77 15.57
CA TRP A 16 -9.60 -13.61 15.11
C TRP A 16 -8.71 -12.56 14.40
N VAL A 17 -7.52 -12.26 14.93
CA VAL A 17 -6.58 -11.32 14.27
C VAL A 17 -6.20 -11.82 12.88
N LEU A 18 -5.91 -13.12 12.73
CA LEU A 18 -5.58 -13.71 11.43
C LEU A 18 -6.75 -13.59 10.44
N ARG A 19 -7.98 -13.84 10.87
CA ARG A 19 -9.17 -13.80 9.99
C ARG A 19 -9.55 -12.38 9.59
N ILE A 20 -9.79 -11.52 10.59
CA ILE A 20 -10.23 -10.14 10.35
C ILE A 20 -9.15 -9.39 9.56
N GLY A 21 -7.88 -9.51 10.00
CA GLY A 21 -6.77 -8.84 9.35
C GLY A 21 -6.58 -9.31 7.90
N SER A 22 -6.60 -10.62 7.65
CA SER A 22 -6.44 -11.11 6.28
C SER A 22 -7.62 -10.78 5.38
N THR A 23 -8.86 -10.83 5.88
CA THR A 23 -10.04 -10.40 5.11
C THR A 23 -9.95 -8.91 4.77
N ALA A 24 -9.58 -8.09 5.76
CA ALA A 24 -9.32 -6.66 5.55
C ALA A 24 -8.20 -6.44 4.52
N GLY A 25 -7.10 -7.20 4.61
CA GLY A 25 -5.98 -7.11 3.68
C GLY A 25 -6.37 -7.40 2.22
N ILE A 26 -7.18 -8.43 1.99
CA ILE A 26 -7.71 -8.76 0.66
C ILE A 26 -8.63 -7.64 0.17
N ALA A 27 -9.60 -7.23 0.97
CA ALA A 27 -10.53 -6.17 0.61
C ALA A 27 -9.80 -4.85 0.34
N GLY A 28 -8.82 -4.51 1.18
CA GLY A 28 -7.99 -3.32 1.03
C GLY A 28 -7.15 -3.31 -0.23
N ALA A 29 -6.49 -4.43 -0.54
CA ALA A 29 -5.70 -4.58 -1.77
C ALA A 29 -6.57 -4.41 -3.03
N LEU A 30 -7.73 -5.05 -3.05
CA LEU A 30 -8.68 -4.94 -4.17
C LEU A 30 -9.24 -3.52 -4.30
N LEU A 31 -9.57 -2.87 -3.19
CA LEU A 31 -10.11 -1.50 -3.19
C LEU A 31 -9.06 -0.48 -3.64
N ALA A 32 -7.83 -0.57 -3.13
CA ALA A 32 -6.73 0.29 -3.57
C ALA A 32 -6.41 0.08 -5.06
N MET A 33 -6.41 -1.17 -5.53
CA MET A 33 -6.22 -1.47 -6.94
C MET A 33 -7.35 -0.90 -7.80
N ALA A 34 -8.60 -1.04 -7.40
CA ALA A 34 -9.74 -0.45 -8.10
C ALA A 34 -9.63 1.09 -8.17
N GLY A 35 -9.27 1.75 -7.05
CA GLY A 35 -9.03 3.19 -7.02
C GLY A 35 -7.95 3.64 -8.01
N ASN A 36 -6.83 2.90 -8.08
CA ASN A 36 -5.76 3.17 -9.03
C ASN A 36 -6.17 2.92 -10.49
N LEU A 37 -6.98 1.90 -10.77
CA LEU A 37 -7.42 1.59 -12.13
C LEU A 37 -8.38 2.63 -12.70
N ILE A 38 -9.22 3.23 -11.86
CA ILE A 38 -10.14 4.30 -12.28
C ILE A 38 -9.52 5.69 -12.25
N HIS A 39 -8.30 5.82 -11.71
CA HIS A 39 -7.60 7.09 -11.62
C HIS A 39 -7.28 7.64 -13.01
N PRO A 40 -7.71 8.87 -13.35
CA PRO A 40 -7.42 9.48 -14.64
C PRO A 40 -5.92 9.66 -14.86
N ALA A 41 -5.44 9.27 -16.03
CA ALA A 41 -4.06 9.52 -16.40
C ALA A 41 -3.83 11.02 -16.66
N THR A 42 -2.88 11.62 -15.96
CA THR A 42 -2.44 12.99 -16.20
C THR A 42 -1.34 13.04 -17.27
N PRO A 43 -1.35 14.04 -18.17
CA PRO A 43 -0.30 14.19 -19.18
C PRO A 43 1.05 14.50 -18.54
N ILE A 44 2.15 14.01 -19.16
CA ILE A 44 3.51 14.34 -18.72
C ILE A 44 3.97 15.58 -19.48
N GLY A 45 4.57 16.55 -18.78
CA GLY A 45 5.13 17.76 -19.39
C GLY A 45 4.09 18.78 -19.86
N ASP A 46 2.82 18.64 -19.48
CA ASP A 46 1.73 19.58 -19.78
C ASP A 46 1.03 20.02 -18.48
N PRO A 47 1.52 21.04 -17.80
CA PRO A 47 0.95 21.54 -16.55
C PRO A 47 -0.51 21.95 -16.62
N GLU A 48 -0.95 22.61 -17.70
CA GLU A 48 -2.33 23.01 -17.88
C GLU A 48 -3.24 21.80 -18.16
N GLY A 49 -2.75 20.82 -18.92
CA GLY A 49 -3.44 19.56 -19.15
C GLY A 49 -3.61 18.75 -17.86
N VAL A 50 -2.62 18.75 -16.95
CA VAL A 50 -2.73 18.18 -15.60
C VAL A 50 -3.86 18.88 -14.84
N ALA A 51 -3.81 20.20 -14.75
CA ALA A 51 -4.81 21.00 -14.05
C ALA A 51 -6.23 20.76 -14.59
N ALA A 52 -6.38 20.74 -15.91
CA ALA A 52 -7.67 20.50 -16.59
C ALA A 52 -8.19 19.08 -16.31
N THR A 53 -7.32 18.07 -16.34
CA THR A 53 -7.66 16.66 -16.04
C THR A 53 -8.17 16.52 -14.61
N ILE A 54 -7.45 17.07 -13.63
CA ILE A 54 -7.82 17.03 -12.23
C ILE A 54 -9.14 17.80 -12.00
N ALA A 55 -9.25 19.04 -12.49
CA ALA A 55 -10.46 19.87 -12.32
C ALA A 55 -11.69 19.23 -12.95
N GLY A 56 -11.57 18.65 -14.15
CA GLY A 56 -12.69 18.04 -14.87
C GLY A 56 -13.15 16.69 -14.35
N SER A 57 -12.32 15.98 -13.56
CA SER A 57 -12.63 14.63 -13.12
C SER A 57 -13.58 14.59 -11.94
N ARG A 58 -14.72 13.90 -12.11
CA ARG A 58 -15.69 13.63 -11.04
C ARG A 58 -15.28 12.45 -10.16
N ILE A 59 -14.42 11.56 -10.67
CA ILE A 59 -13.97 10.36 -9.96
C ILE A 59 -12.65 10.59 -9.23
N TRP A 60 -12.04 11.77 -9.33
CA TRP A 60 -10.74 12.07 -8.69
C TRP A 60 -10.78 11.83 -7.19
N VAL A 61 -11.62 12.56 -6.45
CA VAL A 61 -11.74 12.41 -4.99
C VAL A 61 -12.23 11.02 -4.58
N PRO A 62 -13.32 10.45 -5.15
CA PRO A 62 -13.75 9.10 -4.81
C PRO A 62 -12.69 8.02 -5.04
N GLY A 63 -11.92 8.09 -6.11
CA GLY A 63 -10.81 7.15 -6.40
C GLY A 63 -9.73 7.22 -5.32
N HIS A 64 -9.30 8.42 -4.94
CA HIS A 64 -8.31 8.61 -3.88
C HIS A 64 -8.84 8.17 -2.51
N LEU A 65 -10.09 8.42 -2.16
CA LEU A 65 -10.68 7.92 -0.92
C LEU A 65 -10.74 6.39 -0.89
N ALA A 66 -11.00 5.73 -2.03
CA ALA A 66 -10.92 4.29 -2.12
C ALA A 66 -9.49 3.79 -1.85
N ILE A 67 -8.46 4.46 -2.37
CA ILE A 67 -7.05 4.14 -2.09
C ILE A 67 -6.74 4.34 -0.59
N VAL A 68 -7.17 5.44 0.02
CA VAL A 68 -6.98 5.71 1.46
C VAL A 68 -7.55 4.58 2.31
N VAL A 69 -8.82 4.22 2.09
CA VAL A 69 -9.47 3.10 2.81
C VAL A 69 -8.75 1.79 2.53
N GLY A 70 -8.37 1.57 1.27
CA GLY A 70 -7.60 0.39 0.85
C GLY A 70 -6.29 0.24 1.63
N LEU A 71 -5.50 1.30 1.74
CA LEU A 71 -4.22 1.30 2.48
C LEU A 71 -4.42 0.96 3.96
N VAL A 72 -5.43 1.53 4.61
CA VAL A 72 -5.74 1.23 6.03
C VAL A 72 -6.11 -0.24 6.19
N LEU A 73 -6.95 -0.78 5.32
CA LEU A 73 -7.33 -2.20 5.35
C LEU A 73 -6.15 -3.13 5.02
N MET A 74 -5.26 -2.75 4.10
CA MET A 74 -4.04 -3.51 3.78
C MET A 74 -3.13 -3.66 5.00
N LEU A 75 -3.07 -2.64 5.90
CA LEU A 75 -2.32 -2.76 7.15
C LEU A 75 -2.81 -3.93 8.00
N GLY A 76 -4.13 -4.13 8.09
CA GLY A 76 -4.72 -5.29 8.78
C GLY A 76 -4.19 -6.62 8.24
N GLY A 77 -4.10 -6.76 6.91
CA GLY A 77 -3.55 -7.94 6.26
C GLY A 77 -2.06 -8.16 6.53
N LEU A 78 -1.27 -7.09 6.52
CA LEU A 78 0.15 -7.14 6.84
C LEU A 78 0.38 -7.52 8.32
N LEU A 79 -0.41 -6.99 9.24
CA LEU A 79 -0.36 -7.38 10.66
C LEU A 79 -0.76 -8.85 10.87
N ALA A 80 -1.79 -9.34 10.17
CA ALA A 80 -2.16 -10.74 10.19
C ALA A 80 -1.04 -11.65 9.65
N LEU A 81 -0.39 -11.26 8.55
CA LEU A 81 0.76 -11.97 8.00
C LEU A 81 1.92 -12.00 9.02
N ALA A 82 2.26 -10.86 9.63
CA ALA A 82 3.29 -10.81 10.68
C ALA A 82 2.97 -11.73 11.85
N GLN A 83 1.71 -11.73 12.30
CA GLN A 83 1.25 -12.62 13.37
C GLN A 83 1.30 -14.10 12.99
N SER A 84 1.20 -14.42 11.71
CA SER A 84 1.31 -15.80 11.23
C SER A 84 2.75 -16.33 11.19
N ILE A 85 3.75 -15.45 11.13
CA ILE A 85 5.17 -15.80 11.08
C ILE A 85 5.81 -15.47 12.42
N GLN A 86 5.92 -16.49 13.29
CA GLN A 86 6.45 -16.32 14.65
C GLN A 86 7.79 -17.01 14.84
N GLY A 87 8.58 -16.47 15.78
CA GLY A 87 9.85 -17.07 16.23
C GLY A 87 11.03 -16.81 15.29
N GLY A 88 12.22 -16.80 15.84
CA GLY A 88 13.49 -16.68 15.14
C GLY A 88 13.62 -15.43 14.24
N LEU A 89 14.55 -15.50 13.30
CA LEU A 89 14.81 -14.44 12.32
C LEU A 89 13.58 -14.11 11.44
N PRO A 90 12.79 -15.07 10.91
CA PRO A 90 11.60 -14.76 10.14
C PRO A 90 10.58 -13.90 10.90
N GLY A 91 10.32 -14.25 12.17
CA GLY A 91 9.40 -13.46 13.00
C GLY A 91 9.94 -12.07 13.33
N ALA A 92 11.26 -11.89 13.48
CA ALA A 92 11.86 -10.57 13.65
C ALA A 92 11.68 -9.70 12.39
N LEU A 93 11.98 -10.27 11.21
CA LEU A 93 11.79 -9.58 9.92
C LEU A 93 10.32 -9.21 9.67
N ALA A 94 9.38 -10.10 9.99
CA ALA A 94 7.95 -9.81 9.85
C ALA A 94 7.51 -8.63 10.74
N ARG A 95 8.02 -8.55 11.97
CA ARG A 95 7.75 -7.41 12.87
C ARG A 95 8.36 -6.11 12.37
N LEU A 96 9.60 -6.14 11.88
CA LEU A 96 10.23 -4.97 11.25
C LEU A 96 9.49 -4.55 9.99
N GLY A 97 9.02 -5.52 9.18
CA GLY A 97 8.14 -5.26 8.04
C GLY A 97 6.83 -4.58 8.44
N ALA A 98 6.22 -4.99 9.57
CA ALA A 98 5.02 -4.35 10.09
C ALA A 98 5.28 -2.89 10.52
N ALA A 99 6.41 -2.63 11.18
CA ALA A 99 6.81 -1.27 11.53
C ALA A 99 7.06 -0.39 10.28
N ALA A 100 7.76 -0.93 9.27
CA ALA A 100 7.96 -0.26 8.00
C ALA A 100 6.63 0.00 7.26
N ALA A 101 5.67 -0.94 7.33
CA ALA A 101 4.34 -0.79 6.77
C ALA A 101 3.57 0.38 7.40
N VAL A 102 3.61 0.52 8.73
CA VAL A 102 2.99 1.65 9.44
C VAL A 102 3.60 2.96 8.95
N ALA A 103 4.93 3.07 8.92
CA ALA A 103 5.61 4.27 8.45
C ALA A 103 5.27 4.59 6.99
N GLY A 104 5.35 3.58 6.11
CA GLY A 104 5.06 3.74 4.69
C GLY A 104 3.59 4.08 4.40
N ILE A 105 2.63 3.44 5.08
CA ILE A 105 1.21 3.75 4.94
C ILE A 105 0.93 5.17 5.44
N THR A 106 1.55 5.63 6.53
CA THR A 106 1.40 7.01 6.99
C THR A 106 1.81 8.00 5.90
N VAL A 107 2.95 7.78 5.24
CA VAL A 107 3.37 8.59 4.08
C VAL A 107 2.35 8.50 2.95
N GLY A 108 1.85 7.29 2.64
CA GLY A 108 0.84 7.07 1.61
C GLY A 108 -0.48 7.79 1.89
N LEU A 109 -0.94 7.82 3.14
CA LEU A 109 -2.16 8.54 3.52
C LEU A 109 -2.00 10.06 3.32
N ILE A 110 -0.83 10.61 3.67
CA ILE A 110 -0.53 12.03 3.43
C ILE A 110 -0.50 12.30 1.93
N LEU A 111 0.26 11.50 1.16
CA LEU A 111 0.35 11.60 -0.29
C LEU A 111 -1.04 11.60 -0.93
N VAL A 112 -1.83 10.55 -0.68
CA VAL A 112 -3.14 10.36 -1.34
C VAL A 112 -4.15 11.43 -0.92
N THR A 113 -4.03 12.00 0.29
CA THR A 113 -4.86 13.12 0.74
C THR A 113 -4.48 14.42 0.02
N LEU A 114 -3.18 14.70 -0.13
CA LEU A 114 -2.73 15.89 -0.87
C LEU A 114 -3.09 15.79 -2.34
N ASP A 115 -2.84 14.67 -2.99
CA ASP A 115 -3.17 14.44 -4.39
C ASP A 115 -4.69 14.40 -4.62
N GLY A 116 -5.41 13.64 -3.79
CA GLY A 116 -6.86 13.45 -3.94
C GLY A 116 -7.71 14.67 -3.60
N ILE A 117 -7.38 15.38 -2.52
CA ILE A 117 -8.24 16.45 -2.00
C ILE A 117 -7.65 17.83 -2.29
N ALA A 118 -6.40 18.06 -1.91
CA ALA A 118 -5.81 19.39 -2.05
C ALA A 118 -5.55 19.75 -3.52
N ALA A 119 -4.97 18.84 -4.31
CA ALA A 119 -4.75 19.07 -5.73
C ALA A 119 -6.05 19.29 -6.49
N LYS A 120 -7.14 18.58 -6.13
CA LYS A 120 -8.48 18.81 -6.71
C LYS A 120 -8.98 20.22 -6.46
N GLN A 121 -8.88 20.71 -5.23
CA GLN A 121 -9.31 22.08 -4.87
C GLN A 121 -8.46 23.14 -5.59
N LEU A 122 -7.13 22.93 -5.68
CA LEU A 122 -6.24 23.85 -6.39
C LEU A 122 -6.50 23.86 -7.90
N ALA A 123 -6.79 22.71 -8.50
CA ALA A 123 -7.13 22.60 -9.91
C ALA A 123 -8.48 23.27 -10.23
N GLU A 124 -9.48 23.14 -9.37
CA GLU A 124 -10.77 23.83 -9.51
C GLU A 124 -10.62 25.35 -9.35
N ALA A 125 -9.77 25.79 -8.39
CA ALA A 125 -9.45 27.20 -8.24
C ALA A 125 -8.76 27.76 -9.50
N TRP A 126 -7.84 27.00 -10.10
CA TRP A 126 -7.22 27.38 -11.38
C TRP A 126 -8.26 27.46 -12.52
N ALA A 127 -9.15 26.47 -12.62
CA ALA A 127 -10.14 26.41 -13.70
C ALA A 127 -11.14 27.58 -13.67
N THR A 128 -11.43 28.10 -12.47
CA THR A 128 -12.37 29.20 -12.25
C THR A 128 -11.70 30.58 -12.08
N ALA A 129 -10.36 30.62 -12.05
CA ALA A 129 -9.59 31.85 -11.85
C ALA A 129 -9.79 32.86 -12.99
N PRO A 130 -9.91 34.16 -12.68
CA PRO A 130 -9.86 35.23 -13.68
C PRO A 130 -8.54 35.18 -14.49
N PRO A 131 -8.53 35.65 -15.74
CA PRO A 131 -7.35 35.60 -16.61
C PRO A 131 -6.06 36.15 -15.97
N GLY A 132 -6.16 37.21 -15.17
CA GLY A 132 -5.02 37.81 -14.48
C GLY A 132 -4.45 36.98 -13.32
N GLU A 133 -5.22 36.06 -12.74
CA GLU A 133 -4.85 35.24 -11.58
C GLU A 133 -4.52 33.78 -11.97
N ARG A 134 -4.92 33.37 -13.18
CA ARG A 134 -4.80 31.98 -13.62
C ARG A 134 -3.36 31.42 -13.55
N ALA A 135 -2.37 32.22 -13.92
CA ALA A 135 -0.97 31.82 -13.82
C ALA A 135 -0.49 31.64 -12.37
N ALA A 136 -1.01 32.44 -11.43
CA ALA A 136 -0.70 32.27 -10.00
C ALA A 136 -1.35 31.02 -9.43
N ALA A 137 -2.61 30.74 -9.77
CA ALA A 137 -3.32 29.53 -9.35
C ALA A 137 -2.63 28.25 -9.91
N LEU A 138 -2.17 28.27 -11.16
CA LEU A 138 -1.40 27.15 -11.73
C LEU A 138 -0.11 26.90 -10.95
N ARG A 139 0.65 27.96 -10.59
CA ARG A 139 1.87 27.81 -9.81
C ARG A 139 1.63 27.15 -8.44
N LEU A 140 0.51 27.45 -7.78
CA LEU A 140 0.14 26.81 -6.51
C LEU A 140 -0.14 25.33 -6.68
N LEU A 141 -0.87 24.94 -7.73
CA LEU A 141 -1.09 23.53 -8.05
C LEU A 141 0.24 22.81 -8.32
N LEU A 142 1.12 23.38 -9.14
CA LEU A 142 2.42 22.77 -9.46
C LEU A 142 3.32 22.63 -8.22
N ALA A 143 3.27 23.58 -7.30
CA ALA A 143 3.95 23.46 -6.02
C ALA A 143 3.41 22.26 -5.20
N SER A 144 2.08 22.07 -5.17
CA SER A 144 1.47 20.90 -4.54
C SER A 144 1.92 19.59 -5.20
N GLU A 145 1.97 19.54 -6.54
CA GLU A 145 2.44 18.38 -7.29
C GLU A 145 3.91 18.03 -6.96
N THR A 146 4.76 19.03 -6.73
CA THR A 146 6.14 18.79 -6.30
C THR A 146 6.20 18.04 -4.97
N PHE A 147 5.35 18.40 -4.00
CA PHE A 147 5.23 17.64 -2.74
C PHE A 147 4.68 16.22 -2.97
N ASN A 148 3.69 16.07 -3.83
CA ASN A 148 3.13 14.78 -4.19
C ASN A 148 4.20 13.85 -4.77
N PHE A 149 5.04 14.33 -5.69
CA PHE A 149 6.11 13.53 -6.28
C PHE A 149 7.17 13.12 -5.25
N ALA A 150 7.54 14.01 -4.33
CA ALA A 150 8.46 13.69 -3.25
C ALA A 150 7.89 12.62 -2.30
N LEU A 151 6.62 12.76 -1.92
CA LEU A 151 5.92 11.77 -1.09
C LEU A 151 5.72 10.44 -1.82
N ALA A 152 5.44 10.45 -3.12
CA ALA A 152 5.32 9.25 -3.93
C ALA A 152 6.66 8.50 -4.02
N ALA A 153 7.78 9.22 -4.18
CA ALA A 153 9.10 8.61 -4.13
C ALA A 153 9.36 7.93 -2.77
N LEU A 154 9.07 8.63 -1.67
CA LEU A 154 9.24 8.09 -0.31
C LEU A 154 8.28 6.91 -0.04
N PHE A 155 7.04 6.97 -0.51
CA PHE A 155 6.08 5.87 -0.41
C PHE A 155 6.56 4.62 -1.15
N ASN A 156 7.08 4.76 -2.36
CA ASN A 156 7.68 3.67 -3.12
C ASN A 156 8.86 3.04 -2.38
N ILE A 157 9.73 3.85 -1.75
CA ILE A 157 10.87 3.35 -1.00
C ILE A 157 10.43 2.63 0.27
N LEU A 158 9.58 3.26 1.10
CA LEU A 158 9.23 2.73 2.43
C LEU A 158 8.16 1.65 2.35
N PHE A 159 7.01 1.96 1.72
CA PHE A 159 5.88 1.02 1.69
C PHE A 159 6.09 -0.08 0.66
N ALA A 160 6.21 0.25 -0.62
CA ALA A 160 6.35 -0.76 -1.67
C ALA A 160 7.75 -1.43 -1.65
N GLY A 161 8.78 -0.76 -1.14
CA GLY A 161 10.15 -1.25 -1.07
C GLY A 161 10.45 -1.96 0.25
N VAL A 162 10.86 -1.22 1.25
CA VAL A 162 11.39 -1.76 2.53
C VAL A 162 10.42 -2.73 3.20
N THR A 163 9.13 -2.39 3.26
CA THR A 163 8.09 -3.25 3.84
C THR A 163 8.09 -4.63 3.17
N PHE A 164 8.00 -4.66 1.84
CA PHE A 164 7.83 -5.91 1.12
C PHE A 164 9.14 -6.69 0.95
N ILE A 165 10.30 -6.05 0.99
CA ILE A 165 11.60 -6.75 1.14
C ILE A 165 11.64 -7.49 2.47
N LEU A 166 11.29 -6.85 3.58
CA LEU A 166 11.31 -7.47 4.90
C LEU A 166 10.30 -8.61 5.02
N TYR A 167 9.06 -8.43 4.55
CA TYR A 167 8.08 -9.51 4.51
C TYR A 167 8.48 -10.64 3.58
N GLY A 168 9.05 -10.33 2.42
CA GLY A 168 9.52 -11.32 1.47
C GLY A 168 10.62 -12.21 2.06
N LEU A 169 11.60 -11.62 2.72
CA LEU A 169 12.64 -12.36 3.45
C LEU A 169 12.04 -13.19 4.60
N ALA A 170 11.08 -12.61 5.36
CA ALA A 170 10.38 -13.35 6.41
C ALA A 170 9.65 -14.58 5.85
N VAL A 171 8.93 -14.46 4.75
CA VAL A 171 8.24 -15.55 4.05
C VAL A 171 9.23 -16.57 3.52
N ALA A 172 10.29 -16.14 2.83
CA ALA A 172 11.29 -17.03 2.23
C ALA A 172 12.00 -17.93 3.27
N TRP A 173 12.17 -17.45 4.50
CA TRP A 173 12.87 -18.18 5.57
C TRP A 173 11.92 -18.82 6.60
N SER A 174 10.62 -18.56 6.54
CA SER A 174 9.64 -19.02 7.55
C SER A 174 9.34 -20.53 7.54
N ARG A 175 9.67 -21.26 6.49
CA ARG A 175 9.22 -22.66 6.24
C ARG A 175 7.69 -22.87 6.28
N ARG A 176 6.90 -21.81 6.56
CA ARG A 176 5.44 -21.86 6.63
C ARG A 176 4.77 -21.69 5.26
N TYR A 177 5.43 -20.95 4.39
CA TYR A 177 4.95 -20.58 3.06
C TYR A 177 5.93 -21.00 1.97
N PRO A 178 5.49 -21.13 0.70
CA PRO A 178 6.39 -21.40 -0.41
C PRO A 178 7.47 -20.32 -0.53
N ARG A 179 8.73 -20.73 -0.53
CA ARG A 179 9.89 -19.82 -0.52
C ARG A 179 9.92 -18.87 -1.73
N TRP A 180 9.44 -19.35 -2.88
CA TRP A 180 9.42 -18.56 -4.11
C TRP A 180 8.53 -17.31 -3.98
N LEU A 181 7.40 -17.40 -3.24
CA LEU A 181 6.57 -16.23 -2.96
C LEU A 181 7.35 -15.13 -2.23
N GLY A 182 8.21 -15.52 -1.28
CA GLY A 182 9.09 -14.57 -0.61
C GLY A 182 10.03 -13.87 -1.58
N TRP A 183 10.70 -14.62 -2.46
CA TRP A 183 11.65 -14.04 -3.42
C TRP A 183 10.98 -13.17 -4.49
N VAL A 184 9.79 -13.55 -4.98
CA VAL A 184 9.02 -12.72 -5.93
C VAL A 184 8.79 -11.32 -5.36
N VAL A 185 8.34 -11.22 -4.11
CA VAL A 185 8.06 -9.91 -3.51
C VAL A 185 9.33 -9.15 -3.09
N VAL A 186 10.43 -9.84 -2.77
CA VAL A 186 11.75 -9.19 -2.55
C VAL A 186 12.19 -8.47 -3.83
N VAL A 187 12.10 -9.15 -4.98
CA VAL A 187 12.45 -8.55 -6.29
C VAL A 187 11.55 -7.36 -6.59
N ALA A 188 10.24 -7.49 -6.36
CA ALA A 188 9.28 -6.39 -6.56
C ALA A 188 9.57 -5.21 -5.61
N GLY A 189 9.93 -5.48 -4.35
CA GLY A 189 10.33 -4.47 -3.39
C GLY A 189 11.60 -3.72 -3.80
N ILE A 190 12.62 -4.43 -4.26
CA ILE A 190 13.86 -3.80 -4.79
C ILE A 190 13.53 -2.91 -6.00
N GLY A 191 12.68 -3.40 -6.92
CA GLY A 191 12.23 -2.61 -8.06
C GLY A 191 11.46 -1.35 -7.66
N SER A 192 10.64 -1.43 -6.60
CA SER A 192 9.93 -0.27 -6.04
C SER A 192 10.88 0.75 -5.40
N VAL A 193 11.93 0.29 -4.68
CA VAL A 193 12.99 1.18 -4.18
C VAL A 193 13.68 1.88 -5.34
N ALA A 194 14.05 1.15 -6.40
CA ALA A 194 14.69 1.74 -7.59
C ALA A 194 13.78 2.78 -8.27
N ALA A 195 12.48 2.50 -8.40
CA ALA A 195 11.51 3.45 -8.93
C ALA A 195 11.41 4.73 -8.08
N GLY A 196 11.35 4.58 -6.75
CA GLY A 196 11.32 5.71 -5.82
C GLY A 196 12.61 6.55 -5.86
N LEU A 197 13.77 5.90 -5.90
CA LEU A 197 15.05 6.61 -6.02
C LEU A 197 15.18 7.35 -7.36
N LEU A 198 14.76 6.72 -8.46
CA LEU A 198 14.74 7.39 -9.77
C LEU A 198 13.83 8.63 -9.75
N GLN A 199 12.63 8.50 -9.20
CA GLN A 199 11.70 9.64 -9.08
C GLN A 199 12.25 10.74 -8.17
N ALA A 200 12.88 10.39 -7.05
CA ALA A 200 13.52 11.36 -6.15
C ALA A 200 14.70 12.10 -6.82
N ALA A 201 15.48 11.41 -7.67
CA ALA A 201 16.61 12.00 -8.37
C ALA A 201 16.18 12.95 -9.51
N VAL A 202 15.06 12.66 -10.18
CA VAL A 202 14.54 13.47 -11.30
C VAL A 202 13.61 14.58 -10.82
N GLY A 203 12.90 14.37 -9.70
CA GLY A 203 11.97 15.35 -9.11
C GLY A 203 10.57 15.33 -9.73
N GLU A 204 10.36 14.62 -10.83
CA GLU A 204 9.07 14.49 -11.52
C GLU A 204 8.90 13.08 -12.12
N PRO A 205 7.67 12.64 -12.45
CA PRO A 205 7.44 11.36 -13.09
C PRO A 205 8.01 11.31 -14.50
N THR A 206 8.86 10.32 -14.76
CA THR A 206 9.32 9.95 -16.10
C THR A 206 8.50 8.76 -16.62
N THR A 207 8.54 8.50 -17.92
CA THR A 207 7.92 7.29 -18.49
C THR A 207 8.46 6.02 -17.81
N LEU A 208 9.77 5.95 -17.58
CA LEU A 208 10.39 4.81 -16.90
C LEU A 208 9.90 4.65 -15.45
N SER A 209 9.95 5.72 -14.63
CA SER A 209 9.47 5.65 -13.24
C SER A 209 7.99 5.29 -13.17
N ARG A 210 7.15 5.79 -14.08
CA ARG A 210 5.74 5.46 -14.17
C ARG A 210 5.52 3.97 -14.48
N VAL A 211 6.25 3.41 -15.46
CA VAL A 211 6.16 1.97 -15.78
C VAL A 211 6.57 1.10 -14.59
N LEU A 212 7.67 1.44 -13.94
CA LEU A 212 8.16 0.70 -12.77
C LEU A 212 7.15 0.78 -11.60
N THR A 213 6.57 1.96 -11.36
CA THR A 213 5.54 2.17 -10.33
C THR A 213 4.22 1.44 -10.64
N ILE A 214 3.92 1.14 -11.88
CA ILE A 214 2.78 0.30 -12.24
C ILE A 214 3.10 -1.18 -12.03
N ILE A 215 4.22 -1.66 -12.54
CA ILE A 215 4.57 -3.09 -12.54
C ILE A 215 4.78 -3.61 -11.11
N PHE A 216 5.69 -3.02 -10.35
CA PHE A 216 6.08 -3.57 -9.06
C PHE A 216 4.98 -3.47 -8.00
N PRO A 217 4.27 -2.35 -7.79
CA PRO A 217 3.13 -2.30 -6.90
C PRO A 217 1.98 -3.23 -7.31
N THR A 218 1.77 -3.49 -8.61
CA THR A 218 0.78 -4.49 -9.05
C THR A 218 1.18 -5.88 -8.59
N VAL A 219 2.44 -6.29 -8.78
CA VAL A 219 2.95 -7.58 -8.28
C VAL A 219 2.80 -7.67 -6.76
N ILE A 220 3.14 -6.61 -6.04
CA ILE A 220 3.00 -6.52 -4.58
C ILE A 220 1.55 -6.67 -4.15
N THR A 221 0.62 -6.01 -4.83
CA THR A 221 -0.82 -6.07 -4.51
C THR A 221 -1.37 -7.48 -4.71
N LEU A 222 -1.05 -8.13 -5.82
CA LEU A 222 -1.44 -9.52 -6.08
C LEU A 222 -0.83 -10.47 -5.05
N TRP A 223 0.45 -10.31 -4.76
CA TRP A 223 1.13 -11.08 -3.72
C TRP A 223 0.47 -10.92 -2.34
N LEU A 224 0.07 -9.69 -1.98
CA LEU A 224 -0.61 -9.45 -0.70
C LEU A 224 -1.96 -10.18 -0.63
N VAL A 225 -2.73 -10.21 -1.71
CA VAL A 225 -3.96 -11.00 -1.80
C VAL A 225 -3.66 -12.47 -1.60
N ASP A 226 -2.71 -13.05 -2.33
CA ASP A 226 -2.33 -14.45 -2.24
C ASP A 226 -1.88 -14.83 -0.82
N MET A 227 -1.02 -14.02 -0.20
CA MET A 227 -0.54 -14.28 1.15
C MET A 227 -1.67 -14.25 2.17
N ASN A 228 -2.61 -13.31 2.07
CA ASN A 228 -3.75 -13.25 2.98
C ASN A 228 -4.72 -14.43 2.78
N VAL A 229 -4.90 -14.92 1.57
CA VAL A 229 -5.65 -16.17 1.30
C VAL A 229 -4.95 -17.37 1.97
N LEU A 230 -3.63 -17.47 1.90
CA LEU A 230 -2.86 -18.53 2.56
C LEU A 230 -2.96 -18.45 4.09
N VAL A 231 -2.91 -17.25 4.66
CA VAL A 231 -3.11 -17.03 6.11
C VAL A 231 -4.51 -17.50 6.54
N LEU A 232 -5.56 -17.13 5.80
CA LEU A 232 -6.94 -17.55 6.08
C LEU A 232 -7.12 -19.06 6.02
N ARG A 233 -6.55 -19.70 5.00
CA ARG A 233 -6.58 -21.17 4.88
C ARG A 233 -5.90 -21.87 6.04
N GLY A 234 -4.74 -21.33 6.48
CA GLY A 234 -4.02 -21.82 7.65
C GLY A 234 -4.79 -21.66 8.96
N ALA A 235 -5.47 -20.54 9.16
CA ALA A 235 -6.32 -20.31 10.32
C ALA A 235 -7.50 -21.29 10.38
N ALA A 236 -8.17 -21.54 9.25
CA ALA A 236 -9.29 -22.49 9.16
C ALA A 236 -8.87 -23.96 9.40
N SER A 237 -7.65 -24.35 9.04
CA SER A 237 -7.15 -25.71 9.28
C SER A 237 -6.85 -25.97 10.76
N LEU A 238 -6.35 -24.97 11.48
CA LEU A 238 -6.09 -25.07 12.93
C LEU A 238 -7.37 -25.27 13.73
N GLU A 239 -8.46 -24.60 13.37
CA GLU A 239 -9.75 -24.78 14.06
C GLU A 239 -10.38 -26.15 13.80
N ARG A 240 -10.31 -26.64 12.56
CA ARG A 240 -10.79 -27.99 12.25
C ARG A 240 -10.04 -29.06 13.05
N ALA A 241 -8.74 -28.90 13.19
CA ALA A 241 -7.93 -29.81 14.00
C ALA A 241 -8.29 -29.73 15.50
N ALA A 242 -8.56 -28.55 16.04
CA ALA A 242 -9.03 -28.38 17.40
C ALA A 242 -10.43 -29.00 17.66
N ALA A 243 -11.37 -28.81 16.71
CA ALA A 243 -12.71 -29.37 16.80
C ALA A 243 -12.76 -30.91 16.69
N SER A 244 -11.78 -31.55 16.07
CA SER A 244 -11.70 -33.02 15.96
C SER A 244 -11.10 -33.71 17.19
N GLN A 245 -10.57 -32.95 18.14
CA GLN A 245 -9.93 -33.46 19.37
C GLN A 245 -10.80 -33.26 20.63
N GLY A 246 -11.94 -32.59 20.53
CA GLY A 246 -12.91 -32.38 21.59
C GLY A 246 -14.18 -33.16 21.38
#